data_45b933442d92651c386948f7ab91e487
#
_entry.id   45b933442d92651c386948f7ab91e487
#
_cell.length_a   1.000
_cell.length_b   1.000
_cell.length_c   1.000
_cell.angle_alpha   90.00
_cell.angle_beta   90.00
_cell.angle_gamma   90.00
#
_symmetry.space_group_name_H-M   'P 1'
#
loop_
_entity.id
_entity.type
_entity.pdbx_description
1 polymer ?
#
loop_
_entity_poly.entity_id
_entity_poly.type
_entity_poly.pdbx_seq_one_letter_code
_entity_poly.pdbx_strand_id
1 'polypeptide(L)'
;MSICSLSLFKTKEMARTKKQRLIQRAPNFTGFKPFGIQTTSEVEVCITFEEYESIKLCDYDLLKHEDAAALMNVSRSTFSRIYESARRKIAKAFVDVCTIRIDGGCASLYPVWLKCPHCNVSFLETNDRSSACPLCGFVNQSENEEKTL
;
A
#
# COMPACT_ATOMS: atom_id res chain seq x y z
N MET A 1 -52.34 29.57 11.66
CA MET A 1 -50.91 29.92 11.74
C MET A 1 -50.22 28.79 12.44
N SER A 2 -49.66 27.87 11.67
CA SER A 2 -48.90 26.76 12.25
C SER A 2 -47.62 26.57 11.44
N ILE A 3 -46.51 26.80 12.08
CA ILE A 3 -45.18 26.71 11.52
C ILE A 3 -44.78 25.26 11.62
N CYS A 4 -44.69 24.58 10.49
CA CYS A 4 -44.22 23.20 10.40
C CYS A 4 -42.70 23.18 10.49
N SER A 5 -42.22 22.75 11.63
CA SER A 5 -40.80 22.50 11.88
C SER A 5 -40.38 21.22 11.15
N LEU A 6 -39.69 21.36 10.01
CA LEU A 6 -39.02 20.24 9.37
C LEU A 6 -37.72 19.93 10.14
N SER A 7 -37.74 18.86 10.92
CA SER A 7 -36.55 18.28 11.48
C SER A 7 -35.71 17.62 10.36
N LEU A 8 -34.58 18.24 10.04
CA LEU A 8 -33.56 17.65 9.20
C LEU A 8 -32.95 16.42 9.93
N PHE A 9 -33.41 15.25 9.53
CA PHE A 9 -32.63 14.02 9.84
C PHE A 9 -31.35 14.05 9.02
N LYS A 10 -30.29 14.49 9.66
CA LYS A 10 -28.91 14.36 9.18
C LYS A 10 -28.56 12.88 9.27
N THR A 11 -28.73 12.14 8.18
CA THR A 11 -28.19 10.79 8.05
C THR A 11 -26.67 10.90 8.13
N LYS A 12 -26.14 10.48 9.28
CA LYS A 12 -24.71 10.35 9.50
C LYS A 12 -24.22 9.21 8.61
N GLU A 13 -23.73 9.57 7.43
CA GLU A 13 -23.04 8.65 6.56
C GLU A 13 -21.86 8.07 7.35
N MET A 14 -22.00 6.81 7.77
CA MET A 14 -20.91 6.06 8.39
C MET A 14 -19.87 5.77 7.30
N ALA A 15 -19.01 6.75 7.06
CA ALA A 15 -17.84 6.55 6.21
C ALA A 15 -17.03 5.40 6.80
N ARG A 16 -17.03 4.26 6.09
CA ARG A 16 -16.23 3.08 6.46
C ARG A 16 -14.78 3.50 6.55
N THR A 17 -14.23 3.50 7.76
CA THR A 17 -12.83 3.86 8.02
C THR A 17 -11.94 3.02 7.13
N LYS A 18 -11.15 3.65 6.27
CA LYS A 18 -10.21 2.95 5.40
C LYS A 18 -9.15 2.30 6.29
N LYS A 19 -9.07 0.97 6.25
CA LYS A 19 -8.04 0.22 6.96
C LYS A 19 -6.67 0.65 6.44
N GLN A 20 -5.74 0.89 7.35
CA GLN A 20 -4.34 1.18 7.02
C GLN A 20 -3.74 -0.01 6.25
N ARG A 21 -3.04 0.30 5.17
CA ARG A 21 -2.41 -0.68 4.29
C ARG A 21 -0.93 -0.70 4.58
N LEU A 22 -0.38 -1.89 4.65
CA LEU A 22 1.03 -2.07 4.95
C LEU A 22 1.84 -2.03 3.65
N ILE A 23 2.96 -1.32 3.70
CA ILE A 23 3.95 -1.31 2.62
C ILE A 23 5.30 -1.74 3.19
N GLN A 24 6.05 -2.52 2.43
CA GLN A 24 7.32 -3.07 2.89
C GLN A 24 8.40 -1.99 3.03
N ARG A 25 8.48 -1.09 2.07
CA ARG A 25 9.46 -0.01 2.05
C ARG A 25 8.96 1.13 1.18
N ALA A 26 9.06 2.35 1.69
CA ALA A 26 8.87 3.52 0.84
C ALA A 26 9.97 3.58 -0.22
N PRO A 27 9.63 3.97 -1.46
CA PRO A 27 10.64 4.24 -2.46
C PRO A 27 11.55 5.38 -1.99
N ASN A 28 12.84 5.29 -2.31
CA ASN A 28 13.84 6.32 -2.03
C ASN A 28 13.90 7.38 -3.15
N PHE A 29 12.90 7.46 -3.99
CA PHE A 29 12.74 8.38 -5.09
C PHE A 29 11.28 8.86 -5.15
N THR A 30 11.03 9.97 -5.84
CA THR A 30 9.72 10.62 -5.86
C THR A 30 8.92 10.39 -7.14
N GLY A 31 9.53 9.78 -8.16
CA GLY A 31 8.82 9.50 -9.41
C GLY A 31 9.75 9.29 -10.60
N PHE A 32 9.16 9.33 -11.79
CA PHE A 32 9.85 9.16 -13.07
C PHE A 32 9.45 10.27 -14.04
N LYS A 33 10.41 10.75 -14.82
CA LYS A 33 10.17 11.71 -15.88
C LYS A 33 10.50 11.10 -17.25
N PRO A 34 9.69 11.37 -18.29
CA PRO A 34 10.01 10.97 -19.65
C PRO A 34 11.23 11.74 -20.16
N PHE A 35 12.08 11.05 -20.95
CA PHE A 35 13.24 11.64 -21.61
C PHE A 35 13.00 11.79 -23.11
N GLY A 36 13.73 12.69 -23.75
CA GLY A 36 13.78 12.82 -25.22
C GLY A 36 12.68 13.66 -25.84
N ILE A 37 11.81 14.25 -25.01
CA ILE A 37 10.80 15.21 -25.46
C ILE A 37 10.85 16.48 -24.61
N GLN A 38 10.55 17.60 -25.24
CA GLN A 38 10.25 18.84 -24.49
C GLN A 38 8.82 18.71 -23.98
N THR A 39 8.68 18.27 -22.72
CA THR A 39 7.38 18.15 -22.08
C THR A 39 6.87 19.56 -21.75
N THR A 40 5.93 20.01 -22.56
CA THR A 40 5.21 21.27 -22.31
C THR A 40 4.00 21.06 -21.40
N SER A 41 3.61 19.80 -21.12
CA SER A 41 2.48 19.50 -20.28
C SER A 41 2.96 19.22 -18.85
N GLU A 42 2.48 20.00 -17.89
CA GLU A 42 2.63 19.80 -16.45
C GLU A 42 1.73 18.67 -15.91
N VAL A 43 1.22 17.81 -16.79
CA VAL A 43 0.32 16.73 -16.41
C VAL A 43 1.13 15.64 -15.73
N GLU A 44 0.85 15.44 -14.45
CA GLU A 44 1.43 14.37 -13.64
C GLU A 44 0.38 13.27 -13.38
N VAL A 45 0.85 12.04 -13.38
CA VAL A 45 0.08 10.89 -12.89
C VAL A 45 0.56 10.54 -11.50
N CYS A 46 -0.30 10.67 -10.50
CA CYS A 46 0.04 10.35 -9.11
C CYS A 46 -0.27 8.88 -8.81
N ILE A 47 0.76 8.13 -8.40
CA ILE A 47 0.67 6.76 -7.89
C ILE A 47 0.84 6.81 -6.38
N THR A 48 -0.08 6.20 -5.64
CA THR A 48 0.01 6.12 -4.17
C THR A 48 1.03 5.08 -3.73
N PHE A 49 1.47 5.14 -2.47
CA PHE A 49 2.44 4.17 -1.94
C PHE A 49 1.91 2.73 -1.98
N GLU A 50 0.62 2.52 -1.71
CA GLU A 50 0.01 1.19 -1.82
C GLU A 50 -0.10 0.71 -3.27
N GLU A 51 -0.30 1.61 -4.23
CA GLU A 51 -0.29 1.27 -5.65
C GLU A 51 1.12 0.87 -6.10
N TYR A 52 2.14 1.62 -5.69
CA TYR A 52 3.54 1.28 -5.93
C TYR A 52 3.89 -0.09 -5.34
N GLU A 53 3.53 -0.34 -4.07
CA GLU A 53 3.78 -1.63 -3.41
C GLU A 53 3.10 -2.79 -4.15
N SER A 54 1.87 -2.60 -4.63
CA SER A 54 1.15 -3.64 -5.36
C SER A 54 1.86 -4.06 -6.66
N ILE A 55 2.41 -3.10 -7.40
CA ILE A 55 3.23 -3.37 -8.60
C ILE A 55 4.51 -4.11 -8.21
N LYS A 56 5.19 -3.65 -7.16
CA LYS A 56 6.41 -4.31 -6.67
C LYS A 56 6.13 -5.77 -6.32
N LEU A 57 5.09 -6.04 -5.54
CA LEU A 57 4.80 -7.41 -5.09
C LEU A 57 4.40 -8.35 -6.24
N CYS A 58 3.59 -7.90 -7.19
CA CYS A 58 3.09 -8.77 -8.24
C CYS A 58 3.96 -8.80 -9.51
N ASP A 59 4.43 -7.64 -9.98
CA ASP A 59 5.15 -7.56 -11.25
C ASP A 59 6.68 -7.73 -11.07
N TYR A 60 7.23 -7.34 -9.92
CA TYR A 60 8.66 -7.48 -9.65
C TYR A 60 8.99 -8.71 -8.82
N ASP A 61 8.29 -8.92 -7.68
CA ASP A 61 8.50 -10.06 -6.78
C ASP A 61 7.72 -11.32 -7.24
N LEU A 62 6.87 -11.21 -8.27
CA LEU A 62 6.09 -12.28 -8.91
C LEU A 62 5.16 -13.03 -7.94
N LEU A 63 4.64 -12.35 -6.93
CA LEU A 63 3.71 -12.93 -5.98
C LEU A 63 2.30 -13.03 -6.56
N LYS A 64 1.55 -14.04 -6.09
CA LYS A 64 0.11 -14.12 -6.37
C LYS A 64 -0.66 -13.05 -5.60
N HIS A 65 -1.83 -12.68 -6.09
CA HIS A 65 -2.67 -11.65 -5.46
C HIS A 65 -3.05 -12.00 -4.01
N GLU A 66 -3.20 -13.29 -3.68
CA GLU A 66 -3.49 -13.76 -2.33
C GLU A 66 -2.32 -13.44 -1.38
N ASP A 67 -1.11 -13.78 -1.78
CA ASP A 67 0.11 -13.59 -0.99
C ASP A 67 0.42 -12.11 -0.82
N ALA A 68 0.33 -11.35 -1.90
CA ALA A 68 0.53 -9.91 -1.89
C ALA A 68 -0.52 -9.18 -1.02
N ALA A 69 -1.79 -9.62 -1.07
CA ALA A 69 -2.86 -9.08 -0.23
C ALA A 69 -2.59 -9.34 1.26
N ALA A 70 -2.10 -10.54 1.60
CA ALA A 70 -1.72 -10.88 2.97
C ALA A 70 -0.60 -9.97 3.49
N LEU A 71 0.45 -9.74 2.68
CA LEU A 71 1.55 -8.82 3.03
C LEU A 71 1.09 -7.38 3.25
N MET A 72 0.15 -6.90 2.44
CA MET A 72 -0.41 -5.55 2.58
C MET A 72 -1.53 -5.45 3.63
N ASN A 73 -1.86 -6.54 4.31
CA ASN A 73 -2.95 -6.64 5.30
C ASN A 73 -4.30 -6.15 4.76
N VAL A 74 -4.62 -6.54 3.54
CA VAL A 74 -5.90 -6.24 2.87
C VAL A 74 -6.57 -7.51 2.36
N SER A 75 -7.86 -7.42 1.98
CA SER A 75 -8.52 -8.52 1.29
C SER A 75 -8.00 -8.66 -0.15
N ARG A 76 -8.05 -9.88 -0.71
CA ARG A 76 -7.68 -10.13 -2.11
C ARG A 76 -8.42 -9.20 -3.08
N SER A 77 -9.71 -8.96 -2.88
CA SER A 77 -10.50 -8.07 -3.73
C SER A 77 -10.06 -6.61 -3.63
N THR A 78 -9.69 -6.15 -2.44
CA THR A 78 -9.13 -4.81 -2.23
C THR A 78 -7.77 -4.69 -2.91
N PHE A 79 -6.91 -5.69 -2.75
CA PHE A 79 -5.61 -5.73 -3.41
C PHE A 79 -5.75 -5.65 -4.93
N SER A 80 -6.62 -6.49 -5.52
CA SER A 80 -6.84 -6.51 -6.98
C SER A 80 -7.27 -5.14 -7.52
N ARG A 81 -8.10 -4.40 -6.78
CA ARG A 81 -8.50 -3.03 -7.18
C ARG A 81 -7.34 -2.05 -7.11
N ILE A 82 -6.49 -2.13 -6.07
CA ILE A 82 -5.29 -1.29 -5.93
C ILE A 82 -4.34 -1.56 -7.10
N TYR A 83 -4.06 -2.83 -7.35
CA TYR A 83 -3.16 -3.27 -8.41
C TYR A 83 -3.66 -2.87 -9.81
N GLU A 84 -4.94 -3.07 -10.09
CA GLU A 84 -5.54 -2.65 -11.37
C GLU A 84 -5.47 -1.12 -11.55
N SER A 85 -5.76 -0.35 -10.50
CA SER A 85 -5.62 1.11 -10.51
C SER A 85 -4.19 1.53 -10.82
N ALA A 86 -3.20 0.92 -10.16
CA ALA A 86 -1.79 1.18 -10.38
C ALA A 86 -1.38 0.93 -11.82
N ARG A 87 -1.72 -0.22 -12.37
CA ARG A 87 -1.39 -0.57 -13.77
C ARG A 87 -2.00 0.39 -14.80
N ARG A 88 -3.27 0.78 -14.60
CA ARG A 88 -3.94 1.75 -15.48
C ARG A 88 -3.26 3.11 -15.44
N LYS A 89 -2.85 3.58 -14.26
CA LYS A 89 -2.12 4.84 -14.10
C LYS A 89 -0.76 4.80 -14.77
N ILE A 90 0.00 3.71 -14.61
CA ILE A 90 1.29 3.52 -15.27
C ILE A 90 1.10 3.50 -16.80
N ALA A 91 0.15 2.70 -17.31
CA ALA A 91 -0.14 2.64 -18.72
C ALA A 91 -0.50 4.02 -19.30
N LYS A 92 -1.33 4.78 -18.59
CA LYS A 92 -1.66 6.15 -18.96
C LYS A 92 -0.42 7.03 -19.02
N ALA A 93 0.44 6.98 -18.00
CA ALA A 93 1.65 7.79 -17.98
C ALA A 93 2.59 7.47 -19.15
N PHE A 94 2.73 6.20 -19.51
CA PHE A 94 3.54 5.78 -20.66
C PHE A 94 2.94 6.25 -22.01
N VAL A 95 1.63 6.08 -22.20
CA VAL A 95 0.97 6.40 -23.48
C VAL A 95 0.87 7.91 -23.68
N ASP A 96 0.50 8.65 -22.64
CA ASP A 96 0.32 10.10 -22.68
C ASP A 96 1.64 10.86 -22.40
N VAL A 97 2.74 10.13 -22.20
CA VAL A 97 4.09 10.66 -21.90
C VAL A 97 4.08 11.64 -20.73
N CYS A 98 3.42 11.25 -19.64
CA CYS A 98 3.30 12.06 -18.42
C CYS A 98 4.41 11.73 -17.41
N THR A 99 4.73 12.70 -16.55
CA THR A 99 5.52 12.44 -15.35
C THR A 99 4.74 11.57 -14.38
N ILE A 100 5.39 10.56 -13.80
CA ILE A 100 4.83 9.76 -12.70
C ILE A 100 5.37 10.33 -11.39
N ARG A 101 4.47 10.69 -10.48
CA ARG A 101 4.81 11.05 -9.10
C ARG A 101 4.30 9.98 -8.14
N ILE A 102 5.14 9.58 -7.18
CA ILE A 102 4.75 8.63 -6.13
C ILE A 102 4.57 9.41 -4.84
N ASP A 103 3.33 9.49 -4.36
CA ASP A 103 2.98 10.27 -3.19
C ASP A 103 1.62 9.88 -2.62
N GLY A 104 1.46 10.02 -1.30
CA GLY A 104 0.18 9.90 -0.62
C GLY A 104 -0.38 8.48 -0.52
N GLY A 105 -1.68 8.41 -0.27
CA GLY A 105 -2.41 7.16 -0.05
C GLY A 105 -2.72 6.89 1.42
N CYS A 106 -3.23 5.67 1.70
CA CYS A 106 -3.55 5.19 3.05
C CYS A 106 -2.49 4.19 3.56
N ALA A 107 -1.25 4.33 3.10
CA ALA A 107 -0.15 3.48 3.50
C ALA A 107 0.43 3.91 4.85
N SER A 108 0.84 2.92 5.63
CA SER A 108 1.55 3.10 6.88
C SER A 108 2.94 2.52 6.77
N LEU A 109 3.93 3.35 7.08
CA LEU A 109 5.31 2.91 7.27
C LEU A 109 5.49 2.58 8.74
N TYR A 110 5.75 1.33 9.04
CA TYR A 110 6.09 0.91 10.39
C TYR A 110 7.61 0.88 10.59
N PRO A 111 8.09 1.20 11.80
CA PRO A 111 9.53 1.36 12.05
C PRO A 111 10.32 0.05 12.05
N VAL A 112 9.69 -1.11 12.17
CA VAL A 112 10.39 -2.38 12.29
C VAL A 112 9.95 -3.36 11.19
N TRP A 113 10.90 -3.66 10.31
CA TRP A 113 10.75 -4.67 9.26
C TRP A 113 11.50 -5.93 9.66
N LEU A 114 10.81 -7.06 9.65
CA LEU A 114 11.42 -8.37 9.81
C LEU A 114 11.60 -9.02 8.44
N LYS A 115 12.74 -9.67 8.24
CA LYS A 115 12.98 -10.49 7.06
C LYS A 115 12.78 -11.95 7.43
N CYS A 116 11.88 -12.63 6.73
CA CYS A 116 11.67 -14.05 6.95
C CYS A 116 12.87 -14.85 6.47
N PRO A 117 13.55 -15.65 7.32
CA PRO A 117 14.70 -16.44 6.90
C PRO A 117 14.31 -17.62 6.00
N HIS A 118 13.02 -18.04 6.02
CA HIS A 118 12.54 -19.16 5.24
C HIS A 118 12.17 -18.78 3.80
N CYS A 119 11.42 -17.68 3.60
CA CYS A 119 10.95 -17.27 2.27
C CYS A 119 11.53 -15.94 1.78
N ASN A 120 12.48 -15.33 2.52
CA ASN A 120 13.14 -14.05 2.20
C ASN A 120 12.22 -12.82 2.08
N VAL A 121 10.93 -12.94 2.35
CA VAL A 121 9.99 -11.83 2.34
C VAL A 121 10.25 -10.90 3.52
N SER A 122 10.20 -9.60 3.28
CA SER A 122 10.19 -8.60 4.34
C SER A 122 8.74 -8.33 4.75
N PHE A 123 8.45 -8.39 6.04
CA PHE A 123 7.12 -8.14 6.60
C PHE A 123 7.22 -7.34 7.89
N LEU A 124 6.09 -6.80 8.32
CA LEU A 124 6.02 -6.00 9.54
C LEU A 124 5.85 -6.88 10.77
N GLU A 125 6.54 -6.50 11.82
CA GLU A 125 6.21 -6.97 13.15
C GLU A 125 4.86 -6.37 13.56
N THR A 126 3.83 -7.21 13.65
CA THR A 126 2.56 -6.83 14.25
C THR A 126 2.66 -6.99 15.76
N ASN A 127 2.15 -6.02 16.53
CA ASN A 127 2.13 -6.04 17.99
C ASN A 127 1.35 -7.23 18.61
N ASP A 128 0.70 -8.04 17.82
CA ASP A 128 0.16 -9.33 18.22
C ASP A 128 1.29 -10.36 18.24
N ARG A 129 1.59 -10.87 19.40
CA ARG A 129 2.69 -11.78 19.82
C ARG A 129 2.97 -13.01 18.95
N SER A 130 2.51 -13.06 17.73
CA SER A 130 2.88 -14.07 16.74
C SER A 130 3.72 -13.42 15.65
N SER A 131 5.04 -13.45 15.82
CA SER A 131 6.02 -13.04 14.81
C SER A 131 6.03 -14.00 13.60
N ALA A 132 4.85 -14.50 13.21
CA ALA A 132 4.71 -15.43 12.11
C ALA A 132 4.77 -14.70 10.78
N CYS A 133 5.59 -15.19 9.85
CA CYS A 133 5.62 -14.68 8.49
C CYS A 133 4.23 -14.82 7.84
N PRO A 134 3.64 -13.75 7.32
CA PRO A 134 2.30 -13.79 6.74
C PRO A 134 2.22 -14.60 5.43
N LEU A 135 3.37 -14.89 4.81
CA LEU A 135 3.44 -15.63 3.57
C LEU A 135 3.62 -17.14 3.77
N CYS A 136 4.55 -17.56 4.62
CA CYS A 136 4.88 -18.98 4.80
C CYS A 136 4.57 -19.54 6.19
N GLY A 137 4.05 -18.73 7.11
CA GLY A 137 3.72 -19.13 8.48
C GLY A 137 4.92 -19.38 9.40
N PHE A 138 6.15 -19.16 8.92
CA PHE A 138 7.35 -19.34 9.75
C PHE A 138 7.34 -18.34 10.92
N VAL A 139 7.49 -18.86 12.15
CA VAL A 139 7.56 -18.04 13.36
C VAL A 139 9.03 -17.66 13.62
N ASN A 140 9.32 -16.37 13.61
CA ASN A 140 10.64 -15.86 13.95
C ASN A 140 10.76 -15.83 15.48
N GLN A 141 11.43 -16.79 16.07
CA GLN A 141 11.78 -16.76 17.49
C GLN A 141 13.01 -15.84 17.62
N SER A 142 12.78 -14.54 17.77
CA SER A 142 13.82 -13.63 18.25
C SER A 142 14.06 -13.97 19.73
N GLU A 143 15.17 -14.60 20.01
CA GLU A 143 15.65 -14.80 21.36
C GLU A 143 15.73 -13.46 22.07
N ASN A 144 15.03 -13.37 23.21
CA ASN A 144 15.25 -12.35 24.21
C ASN A 144 16.66 -12.54 24.77
N GLU A 145 17.66 -11.90 24.19
CA GLU A 145 18.88 -11.65 24.93
C GLU A 145 18.60 -10.54 25.94
N GLU A 146 18.26 -11.00 27.12
CA GLU A 146 18.30 -10.24 28.35
C GLU A 146 19.66 -9.56 28.47
N LYS A 147 19.68 -8.25 28.30
CA LYS A 147 20.81 -7.44 28.80
C LYS A 147 20.70 -7.40 30.32
N THR A 148 21.37 -8.37 30.96
CA THR A 148 21.81 -8.23 32.37
C THR A 148 23.06 -7.35 32.36
N LEU A 149 22.96 -6.21 33.01
CA LEU A 149 23.89 -5.34 33.72
C LEU A 149 23.75 -3.88 33.35
#